data_0ac0b9f9b7d949b554b0552e312ce816
#
_entry.id   0ac0b9f9b7d949b554b0552e312ce816
#
_cell.length_a   1.000
_cell.length_b   1.000
_cell.length_c   1.000
_cell.angle_alpha   90.00
_cell.angle_beta   90.00
_cell.angle_gamma   90.00
#
_symmetry.space_group_name_H-M   'P 1'
#
loop_
_entity.id
_entity.type
_entity.pdbx_description
1 polymer ?
#
loop_
_entity_poly.entity_id
_entity_poly.type
_entity_poly.pdbx_seq_one_letter_code
_entity_poly.pdbx_strand_id
1 'polypeptide(L)'
;RGVAAALLGEVDLHGRLNADIAVLELDEAYAVRFVEAVRPAYCLLLNVMRDQLDRFGEIDNTARLLHAVAKHTMKCVVLNRDDPRLSNPDFLSDLDIPLRSFGVHPKYLQLFPSDDSLHSNEQNAARLYADDTSLEKVSEQSAIIAFGGKDYPVKLNLRGIYNLQNATGAIALVRSIVGENLNVSAMLEALSNVKPAFGRGEQLTIYGQPCELVLVKNPAGFRLSLTSFDPTGYATMIAINDAYADGRDMSWLWDVDFDSLHRQGVATVSGIRAYDMALRLQYDEVPVDSVDINISSALRRFISRHASKPKRIYCSYTAMLKLRRLLASYTSVEEIR
;
A
#
# COMPACT_ATOMS: atom_id res chain seq x y z
N ARG A 1 -18.33 -2.96 -10.88
CA ARG A 1 -18.07 -3.62 -12.19
C ARG A 1 -16.94 -4.64 -12.08
N GLY A 2 -15.87 -4.37 -11.32
CA GLY A 2 -14.70 -5.24 -11.20
C GLY A 2 -15.02 -6.63 -10.67
N VAL A 3 -15.74 -6.74 -9.55
CA VAL A 3 -16.11 -8.05 -8.96
C VAL A 3 -16.97 -8.88 -9.91
N ALA A 4 -17.99 -8.28 -10.53
CA ALA A 4 -18.85 -9.01 -11.47
C ALA A 4 -18.08 -9.48 -12.72
N ALA A 5 -17.16 -8.66 -13.24
CA ALA A 5 -16.32 -9.02 -14.37
C ALA A 5 -15.35 -10.16 -14.02
N ALA A 6 -14.73 -10.11 -12.84
CA ALA A 6 -13.86 -11.18 -12.35
C ALA A 6 -14.63 -12.50 -12.17
N LEU A 7 -15.80 -12.44 -11.54
CA LEU A 7 -16.65 -13.63 -11.35
C LEU A 7 -17.09 -14.25 -12.69
N LEU A 8 -17.42 -13.44 -13.70
CA LEU A 8 -17.80 -13.93 -15.02
C LEU A 8 -16.66 -14.68 -15.72
N GLY A 9 -15.40 -14.34 -15.42
CA GLY A 9 -14.24 -15.06 -15.94
C GLY A 9 -13.96 -16.40 -15.26
N GLU A 10 -14.48 -16.59 -14.05
CA GLU A 10 -14.20 -17.75 -13.19
C GLU A 10 -15.36 -18.76 -13.10
N VAL A 11 -16.54 -18.41 -13.58
CA VAL A 11 -17.69 -19.33 -13.59
C VAL A 11 -17.74 -20.19 -14.84
N ASP A 12 -18.23 -21.40 -14.70
CA ASP A 12 -18.49 -22.30 -15.83
C ASP A 12 -19.73 -21.85 -16.64
N LEU A 13 -20.02 -22.56 -17.74
CA LEU A 13 -21.20 -22.29 -18.60
C LEU A 13 -22.56 -22.43 -17.88
N HIS A 14 -22.57 -23.04 -16.71
CA HIS A 14 -23.76 -23.19 -15.85
C HIS A 14 -23.81 -22.17 -14.72
N GLY A 15 -22.88 -21.20 -14.70
CA GLY A 15 -22.75 -20.17 -13.66
C GLY A 15 -22.19 -20.69 -12.33
N ARG A 16 -21.52 -21.83 -12.29
CA ARG A 16 -20.93 -22.39 -11.07
C ARG A 16 -19.49 -21.88 -10.91
N LEU A 17 -19.19 -21.40 -9.72
CA LEU A 17 -17.84 -20.99 -9.31
C LEU A 17 -17.15 -22.18 -8.66
N ASN A 18 -16.05 -22.65 -9.23
CA ASN A 18 -15.22 -23.71 -8.66
C ASN A 18 -14.11 -23.10 -7.80
N ALA A 19 -14.49 -22.56 -6.66
CA ALA A 19 -13.58 -21.96 -5.69
C ALA A 19 -14.10 -22.15 -4.26
N ASP A 20 -13.19 -22.46 -3.33
CA ASP A 20 -13.50 -22.60 -1.91
C ASP A 20 -13.53 -21.24 -1.19
N ILE A 21 -12.74 -20.28 -1.67
CA ILE A 21 -12.56 -18.96 -1.07
C ILE A 21 -12.49 -17.91 -2.18
N ALA A 22 -13.18 -16.79 -1.99
CA ALA A 22 -13.03 -15.57 -2.77
C ALA A 22 -12.37 -14.49 -1.89
N VAL A 23 -11.26 -13.93 -2.37
CA VAL A 23 -10.59 -12.79 -1.74
C VAL A 23 -10.85 -11.56 -2.60
N LEU A 24 -11.48 -10.54 -2.02
CA LEU A 24 -11.90 -9.33 -2.72
C LEU A 24 -11.25 -8.11 -2.10
N GLU A 25 -10.52 -7.34 -2.92
CA GLU A 25 -10.09 -5.99 -2.59
C GLU A 25 -11.14 -5.02 -3.12
N LEU A 26 -11.76 -4.26 -2.22
CA LEU A 26 -12.84 -3.34 -2.54
C LEU A 26 -12.51 -1.92 -2.06
N ASP A 27 -12.87 -0.95 -2.87
CA ASP A 27 -12.92 0.45 -2.50
C ASP A 27 -14.01 0.66 -1.44
N GLU A 28 -13.79 1.51 -0.44
CA GLU A 28 -14.63 1.63 0.77
C GLU A 28 -16.09 1.93 0.44
N ALA A 29 -16.34 2.84 -0.49
CA ALA A 29 -17.72 3.22 -0.86
C ALA A 29 -18.44 2.10 -1.64
N TYR A 30 -17.71 1.36 -2.48
CA TYR A 30 -18.27 0.21 -3.17
C TYR A 30 -18.41 -1.00 -2.24
N ALA A 31 -17.49 -1.14 -1.27
CA ALA A 31 -17.55 -2.21 -0.27
C ALA A 31 -18.86 -2.19 0.50
N VAL A 32 -19.32 -1.02 0.96
CA VAL A 32 -20.62 -0.88 1.67
C VAL A 32 -21.76 -1.46 0.84
N ARG A 33 -21.87 -1.04 -0.42
CA ARG A 33 -22.93 -1.55 -1.31
C ARG A 33 -22.80 -3.05 -1.60
N PHE A 34 -21.56 -3.54 -1.68
CA PHE A 34 -21.31 -4.95 -1.93
C PHE A 34 -21.72 -5.80 -0.74
N VAL A 35 -21.37 -5.41 0.49
CA VAL A 35 -21.65 -6.20 1.70
C VAL A 35 -23.13 -6.21 2.07
N GLU A 36 -23.92 -5.23 1.63
CA GLU A 36 -25.39 -5.25 1.72
C GLU A 36 -25.98 -6.41 0.92
N ALA A 37 -25.40 -6.71 -0.24
CA ALA A 37 -25.86 -7.79 -1.12
C ALA A 37 -25.19 -9.14 -0.79
N VAL A 38 -23.90 -9.14 -0.44
CA VAL A 38 -23.10 -10.33 -0.18
C VAL A 38 -22.30 -10.13 1.10
N ARG A 39 -22.77 -10.70 2.20
CA ARG A 39 -22.11 -10.60 3.50
C ARG A 39 -20.80 -11.38 3.50
N PRO A 40 -19.64 -10.75 3.77
CA PRO A 40 -18.38 -11.46 3.86
C PRO A 40 -18.32 -12.33 5.11
N ALA A 41 -17.70 -13.50 5.01
CA ALA A 41 -17.43 -14.34 6.18
C ALA A 41 -16.36 -13.70 7.08
N TYR A 42 -15.35 -13.11 6.47
CA TYR A 42 -14.22 -12.46 7.14
C TYR A 42 -13.95 -11.10 6.50
N CYS A 43 -13.46 -10.15 7.30
CA CYS A 43 -13.03 -8.84 6.85
C CYS A 43 -11.63 -8.54 7.41
N LEU A 44 -10.76 -7.95 6.59
CA LEU A 44 -9.46 -7.43 7.00
C LEU A 44 -9.44 -5.93 6.78
N LEU A 45 -9.28 -5.17 7.86
CA LEU A 45 -9.14 -3.70 7.87
C LEU A 45 -7.69 -3.33 8.14
N LEU A 46 -7.02 -2.77 7.14
CA LEU A 46 -5.59 -2.49 7.21
C LEU A 46 -5.30 -1.15 7.90
N ASN A 47 -5.97 -0.09 7.47
CA ASN A 47 -5.80 1.26 8.01
C ASN A 47 -6.90 2.19 7.50
N VAL A 48 -7.02 3.34 8.15
CA VAL A 48 -7.84 4.48 7.71
C VAL A 48 -6.88 5.60 7.36
N MET A 49 -6.72 5.87 6.08
CA MET A 49 -5.81 6.89 5.58
C MET A 49 -6.56 7.91 4.73
N ARG A 50 -6.01 9.11 4.66
CA ARG A 50 -6.47 10.15 3.75
C ARG A 50 -6.16 9.70 2.31
N ASP A 51 -7.19 9.33 1.56
CA ASP A 51 -7.08 8.93 0.16
C ASP A 51 -8.24 9.52 -0.63
N GLN A 52 -7.96 10.18 -1.75
CA GLN A 52 -8.94 10.72 -2.67
C GLN A 52 -10.09 11.50 -1.96
N LEU A 53 -9.74 12.57 -1.22
CA LEU A 53 -10.71 13.38 -0.47
C LEU A 53 -11.87 13.92 -1.34
N ASP A 54 -11.62 14.13 -2.62
CA ASP A 54 -12.63 14.51 -3.62
C ASP A 54 -13.71 13.42 -3.84
N ARG A 55 -13.43 12.15 -3.48
CA ARG A 55 -14.37 11.03 -3.60
C ARG A 55 -14.99 10.59 -2.29
N PHE A 56 -14.21 10.59 -1.22
CA PHE A 56 -14.60 10.01 0.07
C PHE A 56 -14.86 11.07 1.14
N GLY A 57 -14.48 12.33 0.88
CA GLY A 57 -14.56 13.40 1.86
C GLY A 57 -13.54 13.23 2.98
N GLU A 58 -13.87 13.67 4.17
CA GLU A 58 -12.98 13.60 5.32
C GLU A 58 -12.69 12.17 5.76
N ILE A 59 -11.53 11.96 6.37
CA ILE A 59 -11.04 10.67 6.86
C ILE A 59 -12.03 9.95 7.80
N ASP A 60 -12.82 10.72 8.56
CA ASP A 60 -13.89 10.18 9.43
C ASP A 60 -15.01 9.49 8.64
N ASN A 61 -15.25 9.93 7.41
CA ASN A 61 -16.21 9.27 6.53
C ASN A 61 -15.67 7.90 6.09
N THR A 62 -14.39 7.80 5.77
CA THR A 62 -13.74 6.53 5.45
C THR A 62 -13.86 5.56 6.62
N ALA A 63 -13.60 6.00 7.85
CA ALA A 63 -13.79 5.17 9.04
C ALA A 63 -15.24 4.67 9.19
N ARG A 64 -16.23 5.53 8.94
CA ARG A 64 -17.66 5.12 8.97
C ARG A 64 -18.02 4.09 7.90
N LEU A 65 -17.45 4.21 6.68
CA LEU A 65 -17.65 3.23 5.62
C LEU A 65 -17.05 1.88 6.00
N LEU A 66 -15.84 1.85 6.54
CA LEU A 66 -15.19 0.62 7.02
C LEU A 66 -15.94 -0.01 8.18
N HIS A 67 -16.48 0.81 9.10
CA HIS A 67 -17.33 0.32 10.17
C HIS A 67 -18.60 -0.36 9.66
N ALA A 68 -19.25 0.23 8.65
CA ALA A 68 -20.41 -0.38 8.01
C ALA A 68 -20.07 -1.74 7.37
N VAL A 69 -18.88 -1.87 6.75
CA VAL A 69 -18.40 -3.15 6.22
C VAL A 69 -18.17 -4.16 7.34
N ALA A 70 -17.52 -3.75 8.43
CA ALA A 70 -17.29 -4.61 9.60
C ALA A 70 -18.60 -5.17 10.17
N LYS A 71 -19.65 -4.35 10.30
CA LYS A 71 -20.99 -4.76 10.79
C LYS A 71 -21.67 -5.82 9.93
N HIS A 72 -21.38 -5.89 8.64
CA HIS A 72 -21.95 -6.90 7.74
C HIS A 72 -21.14 -8.20 7.73
N THR A 73 -19.99 -8.25 8.39
CA THR A 73 -19.14 -9.44 8.47
C THR A 73 -19.78 -10.49 9.37
N MET A 74 -19.70 -11.78 8.97
CA MET A 74 -20.43 -12.84 9.65
C MET A 74 -19.62 -13.63 10.68
N LYS A 75 -18.31 -13.80 10.50
CA LYS A 75 -17.49 -14.69 11.32
C LYS A 75 -16.41 -13.99 12.13
N CYS A 76 -15.60 -13.14 11.51
CA CYS A 76 -14.52 -12.44 12.21
C CYS A 76 -14.09 -11.20 11.45
N VAL A 77 -13.84 -10.10 12.16
CA VAL A 77 -13.12 -8.93 11.67
C VAL A 77 -11.70 -8.95 12.22
N VAL A 78 -10.74 -8.83 11.33
CA VAL A 78 -9.32 -8.64 11.64
C VAL A 78 -8.98 -7.18 11.38
N LEU A 79 -8.45 -6.49 12.37
CA LEU A 79 -8.15 -5.06 12.27
C LEU A 79 -6.73 -4.71 12.73
N ASN A 80 -6.20 -3.63 12.17
CA ASN A 80 -4.96 -3.04 12.63
C ASN A 80 -5.19 -2.28 13.94
N ARG A 81 -4.60 -2.79 15.05
CA ARG A 81 -4.74 -2.16 16.37
C ARG A 81 -3.97 -0.84 16.49
N ASP A 82 -3.00 -0.62 15.62
CA ASP A 82 -2.16 0.59 15.65
C ASP A 82 -2.82 1.76 14.89
N ASP A 83 -3.89 1.50 14.15
CA ASP A 83 -4.72 2.54 13.56
C ASP A 83 -5.69 3.08 14.61
N PRO A 84 -5.58 4.38 14.99
CA PRO A 84 -6.37 4.95 16.09
C PRO A 84 -7.87 5.00 15.80
N ARG A 85 -8.29 4.99 14.53
CA ARG A 85 -9.70 4.99 14.13
C ARG A 85 -10.31 3.60 14.16
N LEU A 86 -9.54 2.57 13.74
CA LEU A 86 -9.98 1.19 13.80
C LEU A 86 -9.97 0.63 15.23
N SER A 87 -9.06 1.11 16.09
CA SER A 87 -8.97 0.71 17.50
C SER A 87 -9.80 1.58 18.45
N ASN A 88 -10.53 2.57 17.92
CA ASN A 88 -11.39 3.44 18.72
C ASN A 88 -12.50 2.62 19.39
N PRO A 89 -12.75 2.82 20.70
CA PRO A 89 -13.85 2.16 21.40
C PRO A 89 -15.23 2.36 20.72
N ASP A 90 -15.50 3.51 20.13
CA ASP A 90 -16.76 3.77 19.41
C ASP A 90 -16.87 2.93 18.14
N PHE A 91 -15.73 2.68 17.44
CA PHE A 91 -15.70 1.79 16.28
C PHE A 91 -15.95 0.33 16.68
N LEU A 92 -15.52 -0.08 17.85
CA LEU A 92 -15.56 -1.48 18.29
C LEU A 92 -16.86 -1.83 19.06
N SER A 93 -17.54 -0.82 19.64
CA SER A 93 -18.57 -1.01 20.68
C SER A 93 -19.82 -1.74 20.21
N ASP A 94 -20.17 -1.69 18.93
CA ASP A 94 -21.37 -2.29 18.36
C ASP A 94 -21.08 -3.40 17.33
N LEU A 95 -19.86 -3.96 17.38
CA LEU A 95 -19.49 -5.12 16.59
C LEU A 95 -19.71 -6.41 17.39
N ASP A 96 -20.87 -7.04 17.20
CA ASP A 96 -21.27 -8.28 17.90
C ASP A 96 -20.66 -9.55 17.29
N ILE A 97 -19.42 -9.47 16.84
CA ILE A 97 -18.69 -10.56 16.16
C ILE A 97 -17.27 -10.69 16.70
N PRO A 98 -16.65 -11.87 16.60
CA PRO A 98 -15.26 -12.04 17.00
C PRO A 98 -14.33 -11.04 16.31
N LEU A 99 -13.51 -10.38 17.13
CA LEU A 99 -12.48 -9.44 16.69
C LEU A 99 -11.11 -10.08 16.91
N ARG A 100 -10.24 -9.91 15.94
CA ARG A 100 -8.80 -10.20 16.04
C ARG A 100 -8.02 -8.99 15.56
N SER A 101 -6.79 -8.88 16.03
CA SER A 101 -5.95 -7.76 15.68
C SER A 101 -4.60 -8.20 15.13
N PHE A 102 -4.01 -7.27 14.40
CA PHE A 102 -2.60 -7.29 14.09
C PHE A 102 -2.00 -5.90 14.32
N GLY A 103 -0.68 -5.84 14.44
CA GLY A 103 0.00 -4.56 14.60
C GLY A 103 1.50 -4.75 14.69
N VAL A 104 2.20 -3.69 15.07
CA VAL A 104 3.66 -3.69 15.20
C VAL A 104 4.07 -3.53 16.65
N HIS A 105 5.27 -3.97 16.97
CA HIS A 105 5.87 -3.73 18.28
C HIS A 105 6.02 -2.21 18.52
N PRO A 106 5.73 -1.68 19.71
CA PRO A 106 5.72 -0.23 19.98
C PRO A 106 6.96 0.53 19.52
N LYS A 107 8.15 -0.06 19.60
CA LYS A 107 9.39 0.56 19.15
C LYS A 107 9.46 0.85 17.65
N TYR A 108 8.58 0.25 16.85
CA TYR A 108 8.54 0.43 15.39
C TYR A 108 7.34 1.24 14.91
N LEU A 109 6.47 1.71 15.81
CA LEU A 109 5.28 2.51 15.44
C LEU A 109 5.64 3.73 14.59
N GLN A 110 6.77 4.38 14.89
CA GLN A 110 7.25 5.53 14.11
C GLN A 110 7.55 5.20 12.64
N LEU A 111 7.81 3.93 12.30
CA LEU A 111 8.02 3.50 10.92
C LEU A 111 6.70 3.32 10.16
N PHE A 112 5.57 3.28 10.85
CA PHE A 112 4.23 3.06 10.31
C PHE A 112 3.26 4.13 10.81
N PRO A 113 3.51 5.42 10.51
CA PRO A 113 2.68 6.50 11.01
C PRO A 113 1.26 6.42 10.44
N SER A 114 0.26 6.65 11.31
CA SER A 114 -1.11 6.95 10.88
C SER A 114 -1.23 8.42 10.49
N ASP A 115 -2.28 8.79 9.76
CA ASP A 115 -2.53 10.20 9.44
C ASP A 115 -2.78 11.04 10.72
N ASP A 116 -3.39 10.44 11.74
CA ASP A 116 -3.61 11.13 13.02
C ASP A 116 -2.29 11.36 13.80
N SER A 117 -1.34 10.42 13.74
CA SER A 117 -0.05 10.55 14.43
C SER A 117 0.86 11.66 13.87
N LEU A 118 0.55 12.15 12.67
CA LEU A 118 1.28 13.26 12.04
C LEU A 118 0.86 14.62 12.59
N HIS A 119 -0.32 14.69 13.19
CA HIS A 119 -0.90 15.93 13.72
C HIS A 119 -0.99 15.95 15.26
N SER A 120 -0.71 14.84 15.93
CA SER A 120 -0.71 14.72 17.38
C SER A 120 0.48 13.90 17.87
N ASN A 121 1.10 14.34 18.97
CA ASN A 121 2.14 13.58 19.67
C ASN A 121 1.56 12.45 20.55
N GLU A 122 0.28 12.19 20.51
CA GLU A 122 -0.37 11.14 21.28
C GLU A 122 -0.19 9.78 20.60
N GLN A 123 0.75 9.02 21.09
CA GLN A 123 0.83 7.58 20.81
C GLN A 123 -0.19 6.89 21.71
N ASN A 124 -1.35 6.57 21.17
CA ASN A 124 -2.31 5.72 21.86
C ASN A 124 -1.68 4.33 22.05
N ALA A 125 -1.47 3.94 23.31
CA ALA A 125 -1.09 2.58 23.65
C ALA A 125 -2.23 1.64 23.23
N ALA A 126 -2.08 0.99 22.09
CA ALA A 126 -3.10 0.09 21.57
C ALA A 126 -3.32 -1.10 22.54
N ARG A 127 -4.56 -1.50 22.72
CA ARG A 127 -4.89 -2.70 23.50
C ARG A 127 -4.33 -3.92 22.79
N LEU A 128 -3.55 -4.72 23.53
CA LEU A 128 -3.15 -6.04 23.07
C LEU A 128 -4.33 -7.01 23.28
N TYR A 129 -4.79 -7.63 22.20
CA TYR A 129 -5.76 -8.72 22.27
C TYR A 129 -5.03 -10.04 22.51
N ALA A 130 -5.63 -10.95 23.26
CA ALA A 130 -5.00 -12.20 23.69
C ALA A 130 -4.49 -13.09 22.54
N ASP A 131 -5.06 -12.96 21.33
CA ASP A 131 -4.68 -13.74 20.14
C ASP A 131 -4.23 -12.81 18.98
N ASP A 132 -3.40 -11.87 19.32
CA ASP A 132 -2.85 -10.87 18.40
C ASP A 132 -1.78 -11.46 17.47
N THR A 133 -1.58 -10.81 16.32
CA THR A 133 -0.45 -11.09 15.42
C THR A 133 0.42 -9.85 15.36
N SER A 134 1.65 -9.94 15.84
CA SER A 134 2.51 -8.79 16.05
C SER A 134 3.80 -8.87 15.24
N LEU A 135 4.14 -7.75 14.58
CA LEU A 135 5.42 -7.56 13.90
C LEU A 135 6.49 -7.14 14.90
N GLU A 136 7.31 -8.10 15.35
CA GLU A 136 8.26 -7.92 16.48
C GLU A 136 9.63 -7.39 16.06
N LYS A 137 10.08 -7.70 14.83
CA LYS A 137 11.32 -7.18 14.26
C LYS A 137 11.13 -6.85 12.80
N VAL A 138 11.77 -5.75 12.38
CA VAL A 138 11.70 -5.21 11.01
C VAL A 138 13.09 -5.07 10.45
N SER A 139 13.29 -5.56 9.24
CA SER A 139 14.43 -5.30 8.36
C SER A 139 13.87 -5.06 6.96
N GLU A 140 14.69 -4.79 5.93
CA GLU A 140 14.22 -4.42 4.58
C GLU A 140 13.16 -5.36 3.98
N GLN A 141 13.42 -6.67 4.02
CA GLN A 141 12.54 -7.72 3.47
C GLN A 141 12.31 -8.86 4.46
N SER A 142 12.80 -8.72 5.70
CA SER A 142 12.74 -9.77 6.71
C SER A 142 12.12 -9.23 7.98
N ALA A 143 11.40 -10.10 8.68
CA ALA A 143 10.72 -9.76 9.91
C ALA A 143 10.75 -10.93 10.89
N ILE A 144 10.46 -10.65 12.15
CA ILE A 144 9.92 -11.63 13.08
C ILE A 144 8.47 -11.25 13.33
N ILE A 145 7.57 -12.20 13.09
CA ILE A 145 6.13 -12.04 13.35
C ILE A 145 5.74 -13.03 14.44
N ALA A 146 5.18 -12.51 15.53
CA ALA A 146 4.74 -13.29 16.67
C ALA A 146 3.24 -13.58 16.61
N PHE A 147 2.84 -14.81 16.88
CA PHE A 147 1.46 -15.23 17.08
C PHE A 147 1.39 -16.60 17.79
N GLY A 148 0.29 -16.86 18.51
CA GLY A 148 0.12 -18.11 19.25
C GLY A 148 1.25 -18.39 20.26
N GLY A 149 1.83 -17.34 20.83
CA GLY A 149 2.93 -17.43 21.80
C GLY A 149 4.28 -17.84 21.21
N LYS A 150 4.47 -17.75 19.90
CA LYS A 150 5.73 -18.12 19.21
C LYS A 150 6.15 -17.04 18.21
N ASP A 151 7.45 -16.93 18.03
CA ASP A 151 8.11 -16.06 17.07
C ASP A 151 8.46 -16.83 15.80
N TYR A 152 8.10 -16.24 14.66
CA TYR A 152 8.35 -16.83 13.34
C TYR A 152 9.19 -15.88 12.49
N PRO A 153 10.37 -16.32 12.02
CA PRO A 153 11.14 -15.55 11.04
C PRO A 153 10.43 -15.62 9.68
N VAL A 154 10.25 -14.45 9.08
CA VAL A 154 9.61 -14.29 7.77
C VAL A 154 10.55 -13.53 6.85
N LYS A 155 10.66 -13.97 5.60
CA LYS A 155 11.34 -13.25 4.54
C LYS A 155 10.40 -13.10 3.36
N LEU A 156 10.26 -11.86 2.85
CA LEU A 156 9.41 -11.56 1.72
C LEU A 156 10.23 -11.30 0.46
N ASN A 157 9.69 -11.65 -0.69
CA ASN A 157 10.20 -11.17 -1.98
C ASN A 157 9.74 -9.73 -2.28
N LEU A 158 8.82 -9.20 -1.47
CA LEU A 158 8.31 -7.84 -1.58
C LEU A 158 9.26 -6.87 -0.87
N ARG A 159 9.57 -5.74 -1.51
CA ARG A 159 10.35 -4.65 -0.91
C ARG A 159 9.45 -3.61 -0.25
N GLY A 160 10.00 -2.94 0.75
CA GLY A 160 9.30 -1.91 1.54
C GLY A 160 8.70 -2.47 2.83
N ILE A 161 8.98 -1.78 3.91
CA ILE A 161 8.57 -2.20 5.27
C ILE A 161 7.05 -2.32 5.42
N TYR A 162 6.27 -1.55 4.64
CA TYR A 162 4.81 -1.65 4.63
C TYR A 162 4.31 -3.04 4.21
N ASN A 163 5.07 -3.76 3.38
CA ASN A 163 4.71 -5.13 3.02
C ASN A 163 4.87 -6.10 4.18
N LEU A 164 5.75 -5.82 5.14
CA LEU A 164 5.86 -6.61 6.37
C LEU A 164 4.63 -6.42 7.27
N GLN A 165 4.10 -5.20 7.37
CA GLN A 165 2.87 -4.93 8.10
C GLN A 165 1.66 -5.57 7.39
N ASN A 166 1.56 -5.44 6.06
CA ASN A 166 0.52 -6.10 5.27
C ASN A 166 0.56 -7.63 5.41
N ALA A 167 1.76 -8.22 5.42
CA ALA A 167 1.96 -9.64 5.65
C ALA A 167 1.49 -10.06 7.05
N THR A 168 1.73 -9.23 8.06
CA THR A 168 1.25 -9.46 9.43
C THR A 168 -0.28 -9.51 9.48
N GLY A 169 -0.96 -8.58 8.80
CA GLY A 169 -2.42 -8.58 8.66
C GLY A 169 -2.93 -9.80 7.88
N ALA A 170 -2.26 -10.19 6.80
CA ALA A 170 -2.61 -11.39 6.03
C ALA A 170 -2.49 -12.67 6.86
N ILE A 171 -1.42 -12.81 7.66
CA ILE A 171 -1.25 -13.93 8.60
C ILE A 171 -2.41 -13.95 9.61
N ALA A 172 -2.75 -12.81 10.20
CA ALA A 172 -3.86 -12.72 11.15
C ALA A 172 -5.19 -13.17 10.53
N LEU A 173 -5.45 -12.78 9.28
CA LEU A 173 -6.64 -13.20 8.54
C LEU A 173 -6.63 -14.71 8.25
N VAL A 174 -5.54 -15.25 7.73
CA VAL A 174 -5.41 -16.69 7.41
C VAL A 174 -5.57 -17.53 8.67
N ARG A 175 -4.99 -17.11 9.80
CA ARG A 175 -5.20 -17.74 11.11
C ARG A 175 -6.67 -17.74 11.53
N SER A 176 -7.38 -16.65 11.25
CA SER A 176 -8.81 -16.55 11.57
C SER A 176 -9.68 -17.48 10.70
N ILE A 177 -9.30 -17.68 9.45
CA ILE A 177 -10.02 -18.54 8.49
C ILE A 177 -9.77 -20.02 8.77
N VAL A 178 -8.50 -20.42 8.95
CA VAL A 178 -8.08 -21.81 9.01
C VAL A 178 -8.16 -22.37 10.44
N GLY A 179 -7.95 -21.52 11.45
CA GLY A 179 -8.00 -21.90 12.87
C GLY A 179 -6.92 -22.90 13.24
N GLU A 180 -7.29 -23.91 14.04
CA GLU A 180 -6.36 -24.90 14.59
C GLU A 180 -5.70 -25.81 13.55
N ASN A 181 -6.30 -25.95 12.37
CA ASN A 181 -5.78 -26.78 11.28
C ASN A 181 -4.70 -26.07 10.44
N LEU A 182 -4.23 -24.88 10.86
CA LEU A 182 -3.28 -24.11 10.10
C LEU A 182 -1.91 -24.79 10.02
N ASN A 183 -1.48 -25.11 8.80
CA ASN A 183 -0.11 -25.48 8.53
C ASN A 183 0.75 -24.21 8.43
N VAL A 184 1.38 -23.82 9.54
CA VAL A 184 2.19 -22.59 9.65
C VAL A 184 3.34 -22.59 8.64
N SER A 185 4.04 -23.71 8.45
CA SER A 185 5.17 -23.78 7.52
C SER A 185 4.73 -23.53 6.07
N ALA A 186 3.64 -24.15 5.65
CA ALA A 186 3.09 -23.93 4.29
C ALA A 186 2.61 -22.47 4.10
N MET A 187 1.98 -21.88 5.12
CA MET A 187 1.56 -20.48 5.08
C MET A 187 2.76 -19.54 4.92
N LEU A 188 3.82 -19.71 5.70
CA LEU A 188 5.01 -18.87 5.64
C LEU A 188 5.78 -19.05 4.33
N GLU A 189 5.84 -20.27 3.81
CA GLU A 189 6.41 -20.55 2.49
C GLU A 189 5.61 -19.88 1.37
N ALA A 190 4.28 -19.98 1.38
CA ALA A 190 3.42 -19.30 0.42
C ALA A 190 3.61 -17.79 0.49
N LEU A 191 3.68 -17.21 1.70
CA LEU A 191 3.91 -15.79 1.91
C LEU A 191 5.26 -15.32 1.34
N SER A 192 6.33 -16.08 1.55
CA SER A 192 7.67 -15.75 1.02
C SER A 192 7.75 -15.79 -0.50
N ASN A 193 6.87 -16.56 -1.15
CA ASN A 193 6.79 -16.70 -2.60
C ASN A 193 5.88 -15.66 -3.28
N VAL A 194 5.21 -14.79 -2.51
CA VAL A 194 4.37 -13.73 -3.07
C VAL A 194 5.22 -12.80 -3.94
N LYS A 195 4.77 -12.57 -5.16
CA LYS A 195 5.40 -11.63 -6.09
C LYS A 195 4.84 -10.23 -5.90
N PRO A 196 5.63 -9.17 -6.18
CA PRO A 196 5.13 -7.81 -6.15
C PRO A 196 3.90 -7.66 -7.04
N ALA A 197 2.84 -7.08 -6.49
CA ALA A 197 1.74 -6.64 -7.31
C ALA A 197 2.21 -5.50 -8.22
N PHE A 198 1.64 -5.45 -9.40
CA PHE A 198 1.80 -4.45 -10.40
C PHE A 198 2.02 -3.02 -9.84
N GLY A 199 3.16 -2.41 -10.20
CA GLY A 199 3.53 -1.05 -9.81
C GLY A 199 3.90 -0.83 -8.34
N ARG A 200 3.85 -1.85 -7.49
CA ARG A 200 4.17 -1.72 -6.06
C ARG A 200 5.59 -2.23 -5.76
N GLY A 201 6.59 -1.41 -6.12
CA GLY A 201 7.99 -1.81 -6.00
C GLY A 201 8.43 -2.76 -7.10
N GLU A 202 7.83 -2.64 -8.28
CA GLU A 202 8.19 -3.41 -9.46
C GLU A 202 9.63 -3.11 -9.87
N GLN A 203 10.42 -4.17 -10.05
CA GLN A 203 11.82 -4.06 -10.45
C GLN A 203 11.97 -4.44 -11.91
N LEU A 204 12.53 -3.52 -12.65
CA LEU A 204 12.92 -3.68 -14.05
C LEU A 204 14.44 -3.57 -14.18
N THR A 205 14.99 -4.06 -15.27
CA THR A 205 16.40 -3.88 -15.61
C THR A 205 16.52 -3.08 -16.89
N ILE A 206 17.16 -1.91 -16.84
CA ILE A 206 17.36 -1.02 -17.99
C ILE A 206 18.85 -0.78 -18.17
N TYR A 207 19.41 -1.18 -19.32
CA TYR A 207 20.84 -1.12 -19.61
C TYR A 207 21.71 -1.76 -18.52
N GLY A 208 21.25 -2.91 -17.98
CA GLY A 208 21.94 -3.63 -16.90
C GLY A 208 21.82 -2.99 -15.51
N GLN A 209 21.07 -1.91 -15.36
CA GLN A 209 20.87 -1.23 -14.08
C GLN A 209 19.44 -1.43 -13.57
N PRO A 210 19.26 -1.58 -12.24
CA PRO A 210 17.93 -1.64 -11.64
C PRO A 210 17.11 -0.37 -11.93
N CYS A 211 15.83 -0.54 -12.23
CA CYS A 211 14.84 0.52 -12.33
C CYS A 211 13.61 0.13 -11.55
N GLU A 212 13.34 0.85 -10.48
CA GLU A 212 12.23 0.59 -9.56
C GLU A 212 11.07 1.53 -9.86
N LEU A 213 9.87 0.98 -10.04
CA LEU A 213 8.62 1.74 -10.10
C LEU A 213 7.92 1.68 -8.75
N VAL A 214 7.67 2.84 -8.16
CA VAL A 214 7.02 2.99 -6.86
C VAL A 214 5.74 3.80 -7.02
N LEU A 215 4.60 3.10 -6.91
CA LEU A 215 3.30 3.74 -6.96
C LEU A 215 3.05 4.54 -5.68
N VAL A 216 2.68 5.80 -5.83
CA VAL A 216 2.28 6.70 -4.75
C VAL A 216 0.89 7.25 -5.02
N LYS A 217 -0.02 7.15 -4.04
CA LYS A 217 -1.42 7.53 -4.18
C LYS A 217 -1.88 8.56 -3.16
N ASN A 218 -1.23 8.59 -2.00
CA ASN A 218 -1.61 9.39 -0.85
C ASN A 218 -0.37 9.77 -0.03
N PRO A 219 -0.47 10.71 0.92
CA PRO A 219 0.67 11.18 1.70
C PRO A 219 1.35 10.07 2.50
N ALA A 220 0.58 9.23 3.18
CA ALA A 220 1.13 8.16 4.01
C ALA A 220 1.92 7.15 3.19
N GLY A 221 1.38 6.70 2.05
CA GLY A 221 2.07 5.79 1.14
C GLY A 221 3.34 6.38 0.54
N PHE A 222 3.34 7.69 0.24
CA PHE A 222 4.54 8.33 -0.30
C PHE A 222 5.62 8.50 0.77
N ARG A 223 5.27 8.99 1.98
CA ARG A 223 6.19 9.07 3.12
C ARG A 223 6.82 7.72 3.44
N LEU A 224 5.98 6.69 3.52
CA LEU A 224 6.44 5.33 3.80
C LEU A 224 7.38 4.80 2.71
N SER A 225 7.11 5.14 1.45
CA SER A 225 8.00 4.79 0.33
C SER A 225 9.34 5.53 0.43
N LEU A 226 9.33 6.83 0.74
CA LEU A 226 10.55 7.61 0.94
C LEU A 226 11.40 7.10 2.10
N THR A 227 10.76 6.66 3.19
CA THR A 227 11.45 6.07 4.35
C THR A 227 11.97 4.67 4.07
N SER A 228 11.24 3.89 3.24
CA SER A 228 11.58 2.48 2.95
C SER A 228 12.71 2.31 1.95
N PHE A 229 12.97 3.32 1.11
CA PHE A 229 13.90 3.22 0.01
C PHE A 229 15.00 4.28 0.12
N ASP A 230 16.20 3.87 0.53
CA ASP A 230 17.36 4.74 0.55
C ASP A 230 17.59 5.34 -0.86
N PRO A 231 17.62 6.67 -1.02
CA PRO A 231 17.87 7.31 -2.31
C PRO A 231 19.35 7.26 -2.74
N THR A 232 20.26 6.86 -1.86
CA THR A 232 21.71 6.93 -2.10
C THR A 232 22.11 6.13 -3.33
N GLY A 233 22.76 6.80 -4.26
CA GLY A 233 23.25 6.21 -5.51
C GLY A 233 22.21 6.05 -6.62
N TYR A 234 20.93 6.28 -6.34
CA TYR A 234 19.85 6.22 -7.32
C TYR A 234 19.67 7.56 -8.03
N ALA A 235 19.38 7.50 -9.34
CA ALA A 235 18.75 8.63 -10.02
C ALA A 235 17.23 8.57 -9.75
N THR A 236 16.67 9.66 -9.24
CA THR A 236 15.27 9.73 -8.85
C THR A 236 14.45 10.51 -9.88
N MET A 237 13.30 9.95 -10.28
CA MET A 237 12.28 10.64 -11.06
C MET A 237 10.96 10.63 -10.27
N ILE A 238 10.20 11.73 -10.33
CA ILE A 238 8.85 11.81 -9.75
C ILE A 238 7.89 12.21 -10.87
N ALA A 239 6.84 11.41 -11.09
CA ALA A 239 5.85 11.65 -12.14
C ALA A 239 4.43 11.65 -11.56
N ILE A 240 3.79 12.83 -11.52
CA ILE A 240 2.47 13.01 -10.89
C ILE A 240 1.45 13.47 -11.92
N ASN A 241 0.36 12.73 -12.00
CA ASN A 241 -0.85 13.09 -12.74
C ASN A 241 -2.02 13.27 -11.75
N ASP A 242 -3.10 13.89 -12.23
CA ASP A 242 -4.35 14.14 -11.50
C ASP A 242 -5.57 13.68 -12.31
N ALA A 243 -5.44 12.60 -13.05
CA ALA A 243 -6.59 11.99 -13.71
C ALA A 243 -7.57 11.41 -12.70
N TYR A 244 -8.80 11.12 -13.10
CA TYR A 244 -9.85 10.61 -12.21
C TYR A 244 -9.41 9.41 -11.35
N ALA A 245 -8.58 8.52 -11.91
CA ALA A 245 -8.07 7.35 -11.19
C ALA A 245 -6.91 7.67 -10.22
N ASP A 246 -6.29 8.86 -10.32
CA ASP A 246 -5.26 9.33 -9.40
C ASP A 246 -5.85 10.08 -8.19
N GLY A 247 -7.12 10.52 -8.29
CA GLY A 247 -7.69 11.57 -7.47
C GLY A 247 -7.35 12.97 -8.05
N ARG A 248 -8.30 13.87 -8.05
CA ARG A 248 -8.10 15.23 -8.61
C ARG A 248 -7.50 16.21 -7.60
N ASP A 249 -7.75 15.97 -6.32
CA ASP A 249 -7.14 16.75 -5.26
C ASP A 249 -5.69 16.30 -5.05
N MET A 250 -4.76 17.15 -5.42
CA MET A 250 -3.33 16.93 -5.26
C MET A 250 -2.74 17.73 -4.08
N SER A 251 -3.59 18.36 -3.26
CA SER A 251 -3.14 19.07 -2.06
C SER A 251 -2.38 18.16 -1.09
N TRP A 252 -2.65 16.88 -1.11
CA TRP A 252 -1.97 15.87 -0.31
C TRP A 252 -0.44 15.82 -0.53
N LEU A 253 0.08 16.33 -1.64
CA LEU A 253 1.53 16.47 -1.85
C LEU A 253 2.20 17.35 -0.79
N TRP A 254 1.44 18.30 -0.21
CA TRP A 254 1.92 19.20 0.82
C TRP A 254 2.02 18.53 2.20
N ASP A 255 1.38 17.40 2.38
CA ASP A 255 1.46 16.57 3.59
C ASP A 255 2.63 15.57 3.55
N VAL A 256 3.45 15.56 2.49
CA VAL A 256 4.61 14.66 2.34
C VAL A 256 5.89 15.42 2.65
N ASP A 257 6.75 14.82 3.45
CA ASP A 257 8.10 15.28 3.77
C ASP A 257 9.11 14.63 2.80
N PHE A 258 9.91 15.46 2.12
CA PHE A 258 10.90 15.02 1.13
C PHE A 258 12.35 15.17 1.60
N ASP A 259 12.60 15.37 2.89
CA ASP A 259 13.94 15.58 3.48
C ASP A 259 14.95 14.49 3.11
N SER A 260 14.47 13.26 2.97
CA SER A 260 15.32 12.13 2.55
C SER A 260 15.97 12.32 1.16
N LEU A 261 15.40 13.20 0.33
CA LEU A 261 15.89 13.51 -1.02
C LEU A 261 16.84 14.70 -1.08
N HIS A 262 17.06 15.46 0.00
CA HIS A 262 17.90 16.68 0.03
C HIS A 262 19.29 16.46 -0.60
N ARG A 263 19.97 15.40 -0.21
CA ARG A 263 21.35 15.14 -0.67
C ARG A 263 21.47 14.67 -2.10
N GLN A 264 20.52 13.86 -2.55
CA GLN A 264 20.56 13.24 -3.87
C GLN A 264 19.84 14.09 -4.93
N GLY A 265 18.87 14.87 -4.49
CA GLY A 265 17.99 15.61 -5.36
C GLY A 265 17.05 14.72 -6.18
N VAL A 266 16.28 15.36 -7.05
CA VAL A 266 15.38 14.73 -8.00
C VAL A 266 15.84 15.09 -9.41
N ALA A 267 16.30 14.12 -10.18
CA ALA A 267 16.82 14.33 -11.51
C ALA A 267 15.75 14.79 -12.52
N THR A 268 14.50 14.35 -12.33
CA THR A 268 13.41 14.72 -13.24
C THR A 268 12.07 14.69 -12.51
N VAL A 269 11.32 15.79 -12.65
CA VAL A 269 9.92 15.85 -12.26
C VAL A 269 9.06 15.90 -13.52
N SER A 270 7.98 15.12 -13.58
CA SER A 270 7.14 14.99 -14.77
C SER A 270 5.67 14.74 -14.45
N GLY A 271 4.84 14.68 -15.50
CA GLY A 271 3.40 14.51 -15.41
C GLY A 271 2.64 15.82 -15.46
N ILE A 272 1.32 15.74 -15.43
CA ILE A 272 0.43 16.91 -15.53
C ILE A 272 0.71 17.88 -14.37
N ARG A 273 1.01 17.34 -13.17
CA ARG A 273 1.33 18.11 -11.95
C ARG A 273 2.82 18.29 -11.71
N ALA A 274 3.61 18.29 -12.76
CA ALA A 274 5.07 18.44 -12.66
C ALA A 274 5.49 19.73 -11.93
N TYR A 275 4.83 20.84 -12.20
CA TYR A 275 5.17 22.12 -11.57
C TYR A 275 4.73 22.19 -10.12
N ASP A 276 3.56 21.64 -9.77
CA ASP A 276 3.11 21.55 -8.38
C ASP A 276 4.11 20.72 -7.56
N MET A 277 4.54 19.58 -8.09
CA MET A 277 5.51 18.70 -7.44
C MET A 277 6.89 19.39 -7.33
N ALA A 278 7.35 20.07 -8.37
CA ALA A 278 8.61 20.79 -8.33
C ALA A 278 8.59 21.94 -7.31
N LEU A 279 7.46 22.66 -7.21
CA LEU A 279 7.26 23.70 -6.20
C LEU A 279 7.30 23.11 -4.78
N ARG A 280 6.62 21.97 -4.58
CA ARG A 280 6.65 21.29 -3.28
C ARG A 280 8.07 20.88 -2.87
N LEU A 281 8.84 20.32 -3.80
CA LEU A 281 10.24 19.95 -3.58
C LEU A 281 11.11 21.18 -3.27
N GLN A 282 10.86 22.29 -3.92
CA GLN A 282 11.56 23.56 -3.68
C GLN A 282 11.31 24.05 -2.24
N TYR A 283 10.10 23.91 -1.71
CA TYR A 283 9.79 24.28 -0.32
C TYR A 283 10.55 23.42 0.69
N ASP A 284 10.83 22.18 0.38
CA ASP A 284 11.67 21.28 1.18
C ASP A 284 13.16 21.37 0.79
N GLU A 285 13.57 22.39 0.05
CA GLU A 285 14.96 22.62 -0.39
C GLU A 285 15.60 21.43 -1.14
N VAL A 286 14.77 20.57 -1.78
CA VAL A 286 15.23 19.44 -2.57
C VAL A 286 15.63 19.90 -3.97
N PRO A 287 16.89 19.72 -4.41
CA PRO A 287 17.31 20.10 -5.76
C PRO A 287 16.55 19.31 -6.84
N VAL A 288 16.13 20.01 -7.90
CA VAL A 288 15.47 19.45 -9.08
C VAL A 288 16.25 19.82 -10.34
N ASP A 289 16.78 18.82 -11.06
CA ASP A 289 17.59 19.08 -12.25
C ASP A 289 16.74 19.44 -13.47
N SER A 290 15.55 18.88 -13.62
CA SER A 290 14.68 19.15 -14.78
C SER A 290 13.20 18.94 -14.48
N VAL A 291 12.35 19.78 -15.08
CA VAL A 291 10.89 19.66 -15.06
C VAL A 291 10.39 19.55 -16.49
N ASP A 292 9.59 18.54 -16.79
CA ASP A 292 8.96 18.36 -18.10
C ASP A 292 7.60 17.66 -17.95
N ILE A 293 6.52 18.35 -18.30
CA ILE A 293 5.16 17.83 -18.21
C ILE A 293 4.93 16.59 -19.10
N ASN A 294 5.72 16.42 -20.15
CA ASN A 294 5.60 15.27 -21.04
C ASN A 294 6.40 14.08 -20.55
N ILE A 295 5.70 13.10 -19.98
CA ILE A 295 6.30 11.88 -19.42
C ILE A 295 7.19 11.14 -20.44
N SER A 296 6.81 11.13 -21.74
CA SER A 296 7.56 10.39 -22.75
C SER A 296 8.93 11.00 -23.03
N SER A 297 9.00 12.34 -23.17
CA SER A 297 10.27 13.05 -23.34
C SER A 297 11.10 13.06 -22.07
N ALA A 298 10.44 13.25 -20.92
CA ALA A 298 11.08 13.20 -19.59
C ALA A 298 11.76 11.86 -19.33
N LEU A 299 11.04 10.75 -19.50
CA LEU A 299 11.56 9.41 -19.27
C LEU A 299 12.76 9.10 -20.20
N ARG A 300 12.62 9.43 -21.48
CA ARG A 300 13.71 9.19 -22.44
C ARG A 300 15.00 9.91 -22.05
N ARG A 301 14.89 11.20 -21.69
CA ARG A 301 16.05 11.97 -21.21
C ARG A 301 16.59 11.44 -19.89
N PHE A 302 15.72 11.10 -18.95
CA PHE A 302 16.10 10.52 -17.66
C PHE A 302 16.89 9.23 -17.82
N ILE A 303 16.39 8.27 -18.62
CA ILE A 303 17.08 7.00 -18.87
C ILE A 303 18.43 7.25 -19.57
N SER A 304 18.47 8.08 -20.59
CA SER A 304 19.69 8.38 -21.34
C SER A 304 20.77 9.05 -20.50
N ARG A 305 20.41 10.05 -19.70
CA ARG A 305 21.36 10.77 -18.83
C ARG A 305 21.90 9.94 -17.69
N HIS A 306 21.12 8.98 -17.22
CA HIS A 306 21.47 8.13 -16.08
C HIS A 306 21.62 6.65 -16.46
N ALA A 307 22.11 6.37 -17.66
CA ALA A 307 22.24 5.00 -18.19
C ALA A 307 23.01 4.05 -17.25
N SER A 308 24.07 4.55 -16.60
CA SER A 308 24.96 3.79 -15.72
C SER A 308 24.54 3.76 -14.24
N LYS A 309 23.42 4.42 -13.87
CA LYS A 309 22.95 4.49 -12.47
C LYS A 309 21.69 3.64 -12.27
N PRO A 310 21.50 3.05 -11.09
CA PRO A 310 20.20 2.55 -10.68
C PRO A 310 19.18 3.70 -10.66
N LYS A 311 17.92 3.39 -10.97
CA LYS A 311 16.86 4.37 -11.15
C LYS A 311 15.70 4.05 -10.24
N ARG A 312 15.06 5.09 -9.69
CA ARG A 312 13.82 4.98 -8.95
C ARG A 312 12.83 6.00 -9.44
N ILE A 313 11.61 5.55 -9.75
CA ILE A 313 10.54 6.39 -10.30
C ILE A 313 9.34 6.30 -9.37
N TYR A 314 9.08 7.37 -8.62
CA TYR A 314 7.83 7.54 -7.88
C TYR A 314 6.77 8.06 -8.84
N CYS A 315 5.60 7.46 -8.85
CA CYS A 315 4.57 7.85 -9.81
C CYS A 315 3.15 7.63 -9.30
N SER A 316 2.23 8.52 -9.68
CA SER A 316 0.82 8.31 -9.51
C SER A 316 0.30 7.21 -10.47
N TYR A 317 -0.91 6.70 -10.25
CA TYR A 317 -1.42 5.53 -10.95
C TYR A 317 -1.43 5.68 -12.48
N THR A 318 -2.01 6.76 -13.01
CA THR A 318 -2.07 6.95 -14.48
C THR A 318 -0.71 7.30 -15.09
N ALA A 319 0.16 7.97 -14.32
CA ALA A 319 1.54 8.18 -14.72
C ALA A 319 2.29 6.84 -14.79
N MET A 320 2.10 5.94 -13.83
CA MET A 320 2.67 4.59 -13.81
C MET A 320 2.25 3.79 -15.05
N LEU A 321 0.95 3.77 -15.38
CA LEU A 321 0.47 3.07 -16.57
C LEU A 321 1.16 3.56 -17.85
N LYS A 322 1.35 4.88 -17.97
CA LYS A 322 2.06 5.48 -19.10
C LYS A 322 3.55 5.14 -19.10
N LEU A 323 4.20 5.23 -17.94
CA LEU A 323 5.60 4.87 -17.77
C LEU A 323 5.86 3.40 -18.14
N ARG A 324 5.04 2.46 -17.68
CA ARG A 324 5.18 1.05 -18.00
C ARG A 324 5.11 0.77 -19.51
N ARG A 325 4.15 1.38 -20.21
CA ARG A 325 4.05 1.27 -21.68
C ARG A 325 5.32 1.77 -22.38
N LEU A 326 5.90 2.85 -21.88
CA LEU A 326 7.14 3.41 -22.43
C LEU A 326 8.36 2.54 -22.08
N LEU A 327 8.41 2.01 -20.85
CA LEU A 327 9.48 1.14 -20.37
C LEU A 327 9.51 -0.22 -21.09
N ALA A 328 8.38 -0.68 -21.63
CA ALA A 328 8.31 -1.89 -22.45
C ALA A 328 9.19 -1.83 -23.71
N SER A 329 9.60 -0.64 -24.17
CA SER A 329 10.59 -0.50 -25.25
C SER A 329 12.05 -0.69 -24.79
N TYR A 330 12.31 -0.75 -23.51
CA TYR A 330 13.66 -0.91 -22.92
C TYR A 330 13.85 -2.27 -22.25
N THR A 331 12.77 -2.89 -21.78
CA THR A 331 12.83 -4.14 -21.02
C THR A 331 11.50 -4.88 -21.09
N SER A 332 11.49 -6.17 -20.74
CA SER A 332 10.26 -6.92 -20.57
C SER A 332 9.48 -6.38 -19.36
N VAL A 333 8.24 -6.00 -19.58
CA VAL A 333 7.30 -5.54 -18.54
C VAL A 333 6.14 -6.52 -18.51
N GLU A 334 5.74 -7.00 -17.33
CA GLU A 334 4.60 -7.90 -17.19
C GLU A 334 3.32 -7.28 -17.80
N GLU A 335 2.57 -8.05 -18.60
CA GLU A 335 1.31 -7.57 -19.15
C GLU A 335 0.25 -7.46 -18.04
N ILE A 336 -0.53 -6.38 -18.10
CA ILE A 336 -1.71 -6.17 -17.25
C ILE A 336 -2.82 -7.03 -17.85
N ARG A 337 -3.20 -8.08 -17.16
CA ARG A 337 -4.40 -8.86 -17.49
C ARG A 337 -5.65 -8.26 -16.87
#